data_b53c238018143997ef6a42e8af932f77
#
_entry.id   b53c238018143997ef6a42e8af932f77
#
_cell.length_a   1.000
_cell.length_b   1.000
_cell.length_c   1.000
_cell.angle_alpha   90.00
_cell.angle_beta   90.00
_cell.angle_gamma   90.00
#
_symmetry.space_group_name_H-M   'P 1'
#
loop_
_entity.id
_entity.type
_entity.pdbx_description
1 polymer ?
#
loop_
_entity_poly.entity_id
_entity_poly.type
_entity_poly.pdbx_seq_one_letter_code
_entity_poly.pdbx_strand_id
1 'polypeptide(L)'
;MDPGIKVEEGYPAYDEGIAYDHFVKYPNGEPWTAQVWPGWCHFPDFTNPRTREWWGEKFMGYVNLGIEGFWNDMNEISTWGQQPPSLIEFDWDGEKTTYREAKNVYGLQMARSTYEGTKKLMNGRRPMNITRAGFAGLQRYTTLWTGDNQATDRHMLLGVRLVNSLGLSGVSFTGSDVGGFGGNATPDLFARWMQIGAFTPFFRGHTAINTESAEPWVFGEQTERVARNYIQLRYNLLPYVYTG
;
A
#
# COMPACT_ATOMS: atom_id res chain seq x y z
N MET A 1 -1.91 -6.33 -3.22
CA MET A 1 -0.98 -7.44 -2.89
C MET A 1 -0.61 -7.32 -1.43
N ASP A 2 -1.04 -8.27 -0.63
CA ASP A 2 -0.74 -8.35 0.79
C ASP A 2 0.41 -9.32 1.01
N PRO A 3 1.24 -9.16 2.04
CA PRO A 3 2.38 -10.05 2.27
C PRO A 3 2.00 -11.41 2.88
N GLY A 4 0.76 -11.58 3.33
CA GLY A 4 0.30 -12.84 3.93
C GLY A 4 0.10 -13.95 2.89
N ILE A 5 1.01 -14.90 2.83
CA ILE A 5 0.91 -16.09 1.98
C ILE A 5 0.17 -17.18 2.74
N LYS A 6 -1.00 -17.58 2.24
CA LYS A 6 -1.85 -18.60 2.86
C LYS A 6 -1.08 -19.90 3.08
N VAL A 7 -1.18 -20.47 4.27
CA VAL A 7 -0.65 -21.79 4.59
C VAL A 7 -1.56 -22.84 3.98
N GLU A 8 -1.19 -23.31 2.79
CA GLU A 8 -1.98 -24.27 2.01
C GLU A 8 -1.08 -25.03 1.04
N GLU A 9 -0.95 -26.36 1.28
CA GLU A 9 -0.20 -27.25 0.39
C GLU A 9 -0.82 -27.25 -1.04
N GLY A 10 0.03 -27.21 -2.06
CA GLY A 10 -0.39 -27.06 -3.46
C GLY A 10 -0.61 -25.62 -3.89
N TYR A 11 -0.54 -24.64 -2.99
CA TYR A 11 -0.50 -23.23 -3.36
C TYR A 11 0.94 -22.82 -3.74
N PRO A 12 1.22 -22.51 -5.01
CA PRO A 12 2.61 -22.36 -5.49
C PRO A 12 3.46 -21.38 -4.69
N ALA A 13 2.88 -20.25 -4.26
CA ALA A 13 3.64 -19.27 -3.49
C ALA A 13 3.99 -19.78 -2.07
N TYR A 14 3.12 -20.62 -1.47
CA TYR A 14 3.41 -21.27 -0.20
C TYR A 14 4.48 -22.35 -0.36
N ASP A 15 4.29 -23.25 -1.34
CA ASP A 15 5.21 -24.39 -1.55
C ASP A 15 6.63 -23.89 -1.89
N GLU A 16 6.75 -22.89 -2.76
CA GLU A 16 8.03 -22.26 -3.06
C GLU A 16 8.62 -21.53 -1.85
N GLY A 17 7.78 -20.80 -1.10
CA GLY A 17 8.20 -20.08 0.09
C GLY A 17 8.81 -21.00 1.15
N ILE A 18 8.25 -22.18 1.34
CA ILE A 18 8.80 -23.24 2.22
C ILE A 18 10.07 -23.84 1.62
N ALA A 19 10.02 -24.26 0.34
CA ALA A 19 11.12 -24.97 -0.31
C ALA A 19 12.42 -24.14 -0.41
N TYR A 20 12.28 -22.81 -0.61
CA TYR A 20 13.40 -21.89 -0.80
C TYR A 20 13.63 -20.94 0.38
N ASP A 21 12.97 -21.18 1.49
CA ASP A 21 13.21 -20.48 2.75
C ASP A 21 12.97 -18.95 2.66
N HIS A 22 11.79 -18.56 2.16
CA HIS A 22 11.45 -17.16 1.95
C HIS A 22 10.71 -16.49 3.11
N PHE A 23 10.33 -17.22 4.16
CA PHE A 23 9.49 -16.69 5.23
C PHE A 23 10.27 -16.25 6.46
N VAL A 24 9.75 -15.23 7.13
CA VAL A 24 10.15 -14.81 8.48
C VAL A 24 9.95 -15.97 9.45
N LYS A 25 10.85 -16.14 10.43
CA LYS A 25 10.88 -17.31 11.31
C LYS A 25 10.74 -16.99 12.79
N TYR A 26 10.28 -17.97 13.53
CA TYR A 26 10.52 -18.01 14.96
C TYR A 26 12.01 -18.31 15.26
N PRO A 27 12.49 -18.03 16.50
CA PRO A 27 13.87 -18.36 16.88
C PRO A 27 14.22 -19.86 16.81
N ASN A 28 13.22 -20.73 16.79
CA ASN A 28 13.42 -22.18 16.60
C ASN A 28 13.58 -22.58 15.11
N GLY A 29 13.53 -21.63 14.19
CA GLY A 29 13.68 -21.84 12.76
C GLY A 29 12.40 -22.16 11.99
N GLU A 30 11.25 -22.32 12.66
CA GLU A 30 9.97 -22.53 11.99
C GLU A 30 9.42 -21.23 11.42
N PRO A 31 8.74 -21.25 10.25
CA PRO A 31 8.08 -20.08 9.68
C PRO A 31 7.07 -19.47 10.64
N TRP A 32 7.16 -18.14 10.85
CA TRP A 32 6.19 -17.42 11.66
C TRP A 32 4.83 -17.40 10.99
N THR A 33 3.78 -17.66 11.82
CA THR A 33 2.42 -17.79 11.36
C THR A 33 1.50 -16.80 12.08
N ALA A 34 0.64 -16.10 11.33
CA ALA A 34 -0.42 -15.25 11.88
C ALA A 34 -1.64 -15.20 10.95
N GLN A 35 -2.78 -14.73 11.46
CA GLN A 35 -4.00 -14.61 10.66
C GLN A 35 -4.12 -13.26 9.97
N VAL A 36 -4.57 -13.30 8.73
CA VAL A 36 -5.00 -12.15 7.93
C VAL A 36 -6.10 -12.61 6.94
N TRP A 37 -6.47 -11.85 5.94
CA TRP A 37 -7.62 -12.12 5.06
C TRP A 37 -7.79 -13.57 4.59
N PRO A 38 -6.75 -14.29 4.11
CA PRO A 38 -6.95 -15.68 3.67
C PRO A 38 -6.92 -16.71 4.82
N GLY A 39 -6.82 -16.29 6.07
CA GLY A 39 -6.68 -17.14 7.25
C GLY A 39 -5.25 -17.19 7.78
N TRP A 40 -4.76 -18.39 8.11
CA TRP A 40 -3.38 -18.58 8.58
C TRP A 40 -2.38 -18.37 7.42
N CYS A 41 -1.38 -17.51 7.65
CA CYS A 41 -0.40 -17.10 6.66
C CYS A 41 1.02 -17.15 7.21
N HIS A 42 1.98 -17.38 6.32
CA HIS A 42 3.38 -17.01 6.51
C HIS A 42 3.68 -15.69 5.82
N PHE A 43 4.74 -15.01 6.23
CA PHE A 43 5.09 -13.68 5.74
C PHE A 43 6.50 -13.70 5.14
N PRO A 44 6.67 -13.26 3.87
CA PRO A 44 7.99 -13.22 3.24
C PRO A 44 8.97 -12.33 3.99
N ASP A 45 10.21 -12.74 4.06
CA ASP A 45 11.30 -11.91 4.57
C ASP A 45 11.87 -11.03 3.46
N PHE A 46 11.30 -9.84 3.30
CA PHE A 46 11.77 -8.88 2.29
C PHE A 46 13.13 -8.26 2.61
N THR A 47 13.73 -8.53 3.76
CA THR A 47 15.12 -8.14 4.04
C THR A 47 16.13 -9.04 3.31
N ASN A 48 15.69 -10.26 2.91
CA ASN A 48 16.48 -11.20 2.13
C ASN A 48 16.41 -10.85 0.62
N PRO A 49 17.56 -10.66 -0.06
CA PRO A 49 17.59 -10.36 -1.50
C PRO A 49 16.91 -11.41 -2.38
N ARG A 50 17.07 -12.71 -2.05
CA ARG A 50 16.45 -13.81 -2.79
C ARG A 50 14.93 -13.78 -2.70
N THR A 51 14.40 -13.45 -1.52
CA THR A 51 12.97 -13.28 -1.30
C THR A 51 12.44 -12.07 -2.07
N ARG A 52 13.20 -10.96 -2.14
CA ARG A 52 12.81 -9.80 -2.96
C ARG A 52 12.71 -10.15 -4.44
N GLU A 53 13.64 -10.92 -4.98
CA GLU A 53 13.62 -11.37 -6.37
C GLU A 53 12.43 -12.31 -6.63
N TRP A 54 12.27 -13.33 -5.81
CA TRP A 54 11.13 -14.26 -5.86
C TRP A 54 9.78 -13.53 -5.81
N TRP A 55 9.60 -12.59 -4.89
CA TRP A 55 8.38 -11.78 -4.81
C TRP A 55 8.11 -11.02 -6.10
N GLY A 56 9.14 -10.40 -6.67
CA GLY A 56 9.04 -9.67 -7.93
C GLY A 56 8.55 -10.52 -9.09
N GLU A 57 8.93 -11.79 -9.15
CA GLU A 57 8.53 -12.73 -10.20
C GLU A 57 7.04 -13.11 -10.12
N LYS A 58 6.43 -13.05 -8.92
CA LYS A 58 4.99 -13.35 -8.74
C LYS A 58 4.05 -12.38 -9.46
N PHE A 59 4.56 -11.24 -9.92
CA PHE A 59 3.78 -10.26 -10.69
C PHE A 59 3.71 -10.56 -12.19
N MET A 60 4.41 -11.56 -12.69
CA MET A 60 4.46 -11.87 -14.13
C MET A 60 3.07 -12.05 -14.76
N GLY A 61 2.18 -12.76 -14.10
CA GLY A 61 0.81 -12.97 -14.59
C GLY A 61 0.04 -11.67 -14.79
N TYR A 62 0.18 -10.75 -13.84
CA TYR A 62 -0.47 -9.43 -13.90
C TYR A 62 0.12 -8.54 -14.99
N VAL A 63 1.44 -8.52 -15.10
CA VAL A 63 2.14 -7.74 -16.15
C VAL A 63 1.77 -8.24 -17.53
N ASN A 64 1.67 -9.56 -17.72
CA ASN A 64 1.24 -10.16 -18.99
C ASN A 64 -0.21 -9.82 -19.36
N LEU A 65 -1.06 -9.50 -18.38
CA LEU A 65 -2.42 -8.98 -18.59
C LEU A 65 -2.44 -7.47 -18.88
N GLY A 66 -1.29 -6.81 -18.91
CA GLY A 66 -1.18 -5.37 -19.17
C GLY A 66 -1.35 -4.49 -17.93
N ILE A 67 -1.33 -5.05 -16.72
CA ILE A 67 -1.39 -4.28 -15.48
C ILE A 67 -0.04 -3.61 -15.25
N GLU A 68 -0.06 -2.29 -15.03
CA GLU A 68 1.13 -1.45 -14.82
C GLU A 68 1.15 -0.75 -13.46
N GLY A 69 0.07 -0.92 -12.66
CA GLY A 69 -0.06 -0.35 -11.31
C GLY A 69 -0.27 -1.43 -10.26
N PHE A 70 0.44 -1.33 -9.13
CA PHE A 70 0.45 -2.36 -8.08
C PHE A 70 0.26 -1.73 -6.70
N TRP A 71 -0.52 -2.39 -5.88
CA TRP A 71 -0.88 -1.96 -4.54
C TRP A 71 -0.29 -2.93 -3.50
N ASN A 72 0.57 -2.40 -2.62
CA ASN A 72 1.10 -3.11 -1.46
C ASN A 72 0.31 -2.70 -0.22
N ASP A 73 -0.50 -3.60 0.31
CA ASP A 73 -1.31 -3.40 1.49
C ASP A 73 -0.90 -4.34 2.63
N MET A 74 -1.37 -4.09 3.84
CA MET A 74 -1.15 -4.91 5.03
C MET A 74 0.33 -5.14 5.39
N ASN A 75 1.21 -4.27 4.94
CA ASN A 75 2.67 -4.47 4.94
C ASN A 75 3.45 -3.77 6.05
N GLU A 76 2.83 -3.54 7.20
CA GLU A 76 3.48 -3.11 8.44
C GLU A 76 4.40 -4.16 9.11
N ILE A 77 4.06 -5.30 9.39
CA ILE A 77 3.13 -6.38 9.05
C ILE A 77 1.79 -6.22 9.81
N SER A 78 0.68 -6.22 9.11
CA SER A 78 -0.65 -6.22 9.70
C SER A 78 -1.18 -7.63 9.87
N THR A 79 -1.69 -7.94 11.05
CA THR A 79 -2.29 -9.25 11.39
C THR A 79 -3.51 -9.08 12.28
N TRP A 80 -4.39 -10.07 12.28
CA TRP A 80 -5.56 -10.06 13.14
C TRP A 80 -5.25 -10.68 14.51
N GLY A 81 -5.57 -9.95 15.57
CA GLY A 81 -5.52 -10.45 16.95
C GLY A 81 -4.13 -10.62 17.57
N GLN A 82 -3.06 -10.65 16.78
CA GLN A 82 -1.69 -10.79 17.28
C GLN A 82 -0.78 -9.76 16.63
N GLN A 83 0.01 -9.07 17.44
CA GLN A 83 1.14 -8.29 16.94
C GLN A 83 2.30 -9.23 16.61
N PRO A 84 3.10 -8.97 15.55
CA PRO A 84 4.30 -9.74 15.30
C PRO A 84 5.23 -9.74 16.53
N PRO A 85 5.65 -10.92 17.01
CA PRO A 85 6.56 -10.99 18.16
C PRO A 85 7.88 -10.26 17.86
N SER A 86 8.39 -9.52 18.81
CA SER A 86 9.61 -8.70 18.62
C SER A 86 10.86 -9.51 18.30
N LEU A 87 10.85 -10.82 18.62
CA LEU A 87 11.97 -11.74 18.45
C LEU A 87 11.87 -12.65 17.22
N ILE A 88 10.85 -12.50 16.36
CA ILE A 88 10.90 -13.23 15.08
C ILE A 88 12.08 -12.75 14.26
N GLU A 89 12.69 -13.69 13.53
CA GLU A 89 13.97 -13.49 12.88
C GLU A 89 13.83 -13.15 11.40
N PHE A 90 14.71 -12.27 10.95
CA PHE A 90 14.90 -11.83 9.57
C PHE A 90 16.33 -12.06 9.13
N ASP A 91 16.54 -12.31 7.85
CA ASP A 91 17.86 -12.57 7.27
C ASP A 91 18.74 -11.32 7.23
N TRP A 92 18.18 -10.13 6.93
CA TRP A 92 18.87 -8.84 6.85
C TRP A 92 20.14 -8.88 6.00
N ASP A 93 20.00 -9.32 4.74
CA ASP A 93 21.12 -9.50 3.80
C ASP A 93 22.24 -10.45 4.33
N GLY A 94 21.86 -11.46 5.11
CA GLY A 94 22.77 -12.46 5.68
C GLY A 94 23.25 -12.18 7.11
N GLU A 95 22.91 -11.02 7.68
CA GLU A 95 23.29 -10.61 9.05
C GLU A 95 22.14 -10.76 10.05
N LYS A 96 21.55 -11.85 10.22
CA LYS A 96 20.36 -12.10 11.07
C LYS A 96 20.00 -10.95 12.05
N THR A 97 18.75 -10.51 11.97
CA THR A 97 18.19 -9.53 12.89
C THR A 97 16.80 -9.96 13.37
N THR A 98 16.13 -9.13 14.16
CA THR A 98 14.79 -9.40 14.69
C THR A 98 13.77 -8.40 14.19
N TYR A 99 12.47 -8.70 14.33
CA TYR A 99 11.39 -7.76 14.02
C TYR A 99 11.53 -6.44 14.77
N ARG A 100 12.08 -6.47 15.98
CA ARG A 100 12.34 -5.27 16.76
C ARG A 100 13.13 -4.22 15.98
N GLU A 101 14.08 -4.65 15.14
CA GLU A 101 14.91 -3.79 14.30
C GLU A 101 14.35 -3.67 12.88
N ALA A 102 13.86 -4.76 12.29
CA ALA A 102 13.40 -4.80 10.89
C ALA A 102 12.02 -4.19 10.66
N LYS A 103 11.16 -4.05 11.68
CA LYS A 103 9.75 -3.67 11.52
C LYS A 103 9.51 -2.39 10.71
N ASN A 104 10.34 -1.38 10.90
CA ASN A 104 10.13 -0.10 10.21
C ASN A 104 10.48 -0.15 8.72
N VAL A 105 11.34 -1.08 8.30
CA VAL A 105 11.77 -1.20 6.90
C VAL A 105 11.06 -2.32 6.14
N TYR A 106 10.25 -3.12 6.80
CA TYR A 106 9.54 -4.23 6.15
C TYR A 106 8.69 -3.78 4.96
N GLY A 107 7.80 -2.80 5.17
CA GLY A 107 6.97 -2.22 4.10
C GLY A 107 7.79 -1.55 3.00
N LEU A 108 8.88 -0.87 3.35
CA LEU A 108 9.81 -0.31 2.38
C LEU A 108 10.44 -1.40 1.50
N GLN A 109 10.91 -2.50 2.09
CA GLN A 109 11.54 -3.59 1.35
C GLN A 109 10.54 -4.36 0.48
N MET A 110 9.29 -4.51 0.92
CA MET A 110 8.22 -5.05 0.09
C MET A 110 7.94 -4.13 -1.12
N ALA A 111 7.81 -2.83 -0.90
CA ALA A 111 7.58 -1.86 -1.98
C ALA A 111 8.76 -1.85 -2.98
N ARG A 112 9.99 -1.94 -2.48
CA ARG A 112 11.19 -2.10 -3.31
C ARG A 112 11.13 -3.37 -4.16
N SER A 113 10.80 -4.52 -3.54
CA SER A 113 10.67 -5.80 -4.23
C SER A 113 9.65 -5.73 -5.37
N THR A 114 8.47 -5.14 -5.08
CA THR A 114 7.42 -4.95 -6.07
C THR A 114 7.89 -4.05 -7.21
N TYR A 115 8.53 -2.91 -6.90
CA TYR A 115 9.01 -1.97 -7.90
C TYR A 115 10.10 -2.57 -8.80
N GLU A 116 11.13 -3.14 -8.20
CA GLU A 116 12.29 -3.69 -8.93
C GLU A 116 11.84 -4.89 -9.81
N GLY A 117 11.01 -5.78 -9.26
CA GLY A 117 10.49 -6.93 -9.99
C GLY A 117 9.57 -6.54 -11.13
N THR A 118 8.57 -5.71 -10.89
CA THR A 118 7.62 -5.29 -11.94
C THR A 118 8.30 -4.45 -13.01
N LYS A 119 9.26 -3.59 -12.66
CA LYS A 119 10.08 -2.87 -13.63
C LYS A 119 10.90 -3.80 -14.53
N LYS A 120 11.49 -4.87 -13.97
CA LYS A 120 12.19 -5.92 -14.73
C LYS A 120 11.23 -6.61 -15.70
N LEU A 121 10.05 -7.04 -15.22
CA LEU A 121 9.02 -7.69 -16.03
C LEU A 121 8.45 -6.78 -17.14
N MET A 122 8.39 -5.48 -16.90
CA MET A 122 7.94 -4.47 -17.86
C MET A 122 9.04 -3.95 -18.80
N ASN A 123 10.15 -4.68 -18.92
CA ASN A 123 11.29 -4.33 -19.78
C ASN A 123 11.89 -2.94 -19.48
N GLY A 124 11.99 -2.59 -18.21
CA GLY A 124 12.56 -1.33 -17.72
C GLY A 124 11.58 -0.16 -17.65
N ARG A 125 10.33 -0.31 -18.12
CA ARG A 125 9.29 0.72 -17.93
C ARG A 125 8.99 0.88 -16.43
N ARG A 126 8.77 2.12 -16.00
CA ARG A 126 8.49 2.42 -14.59
C ARG A 126 7.05 2.05 -14.23
N PRO A 127 6.83 1.12 -13.28
CA PRO A 127 5.49 0.80 -12.78
C PRO A 127 4.97 1.93 -11.87
N MET A 128 3.66 2.02 -11.71
CA MET A 128 3.01 2.82 -10.67
C MET A 128 2.77 1.92 -9.45
N ASN A 129 3.47 2.18 -8.35
CA ASN A 129 3.25 1.46 -7.10
C ASN A 129 2.63 2.38 -6.05
N ILE A 130 1.78 1.78 -5.21
CA ILE A 130 1.25 2.42 -4.00
C ILE A 130 1.44 1.48 -2.81
N THR A 131 1.80 2.02 -1.66
CA THR A 131 2.02 1.25 -0.43
C THR A 131 1.31 1.89 0.76
N ARG A 132 0.85 1.06 1.72
CA ARG A 132 0.28 1.54 2.99
C ARG A 132 1.36 1.86 4.01
N ALA A 133 2.38 1.01 4.12
CA ALA A 133 3.50 1.19 5.03
C ALA A 133 4.80 1.43 4.29
N GLY A 134 5.70 2.18 4.93
CA GLY A 134 7.01 2.49 4.38
C GLY A 134 7.92 3.16 5.40
N PHE A 135 9.07 3.59 4.95
CA PHE A 135 10.08 4.27 5.76
C PHE A 135 10.83 5.29 4.89
N ALA A 136 11.76 6.05 5.50
CA ALA A 136 12.60 6.99 4.76
C ALA A 136 13.25 6.33 3.53
N GLY A 137 13.13 6.97 2.37
CA GLY A 137 13.63 6.43 1.11
C GLY A 137 12.58 5.71 0.24
N LEU A 138 11.34 5.56 0.72
CA LEU A 138 10.26 4.90 -0.01
C LEU A 138 9.89 5.61 -1.33
N GLN A 139 10.11 6.92 -1.41
CA GLN A 139 9.84 7.74 -2.62
C GLN A 139 10.59 7.27 -3.87
N ARG A 140 11.62 6.45 -3.71
CA ARG A 140 12.36 5.82 -4.83
C ARG A 140 11.57 4.70 -5.51
N TYR A 141 10.59 4.13 -4.84
CA TYR A 141 9.93 2.90 -5.25
C TYR A 141 8.42 3.01 -5.37
N THR A 142 7.79 3.93 -4.64
CA THR A 142 6.34 3.88 -4.44
C THR A 142 5.75 5.22 -4.04
N THR A 143 4.45 5.34 -4.27
CA THR A 143 3.54 6.33 -3.69
C THR A 143 3.02 5.81 -2.36
N LEU A 144 2.64 6.69 -1.45
CA LEU A 144 2.03 6.34 -0.17
C LEU A 144 0.62 6.92 -0.07
N TRP A 145 -0.33 6.16 0.51
CA TRP A 145 -1.57 6.76 1.01
C TRP A 145 -1.62 6.67 2.54
N THR A 146 -2.43 7.51 3.15
CA THR A 146 -2.42 7.69 4.62
C THR A 146 -3.20 6.62 5.38
N GLY A 147 -3.59 5.52 4.72
CA GLY A 147 -4.31 4.39 5.33
C GLY A 147 -5.82 4.65 5.48
N ASP A 148 -6.45 3.85 6.31
CA ASP A 148 -7.90 3.72 6.48
C ASP A 148 -8.49 4.88 7.30
N ASN A 149 -8.77 5.98 6.64
CA ASN A 149 -9.40 7.15 7.25
C ASN A 149 -10.93 6.99 7.36
N GLN A 150 -11.58 7.81 8.19
CA GLN A 150 -13.01 7.78 8.38
C GLN A 150 -13.68 8.96 7.66
N ALA A 151 -14.92 8.76 7.20
CA ALA A 151 -15.74 9.80 6.55
C ALA A 151 -16.20 10.87 7.56
N THR A 152 -15.26 11.69 8.04
CA THR A 152 -15.50 12.77 9.01
C THR A 152 -14.64 13.99 8.70
N ASP A 153 -15.11 15.19 9.10
CA ASP A 153 -14.33 16.43 9.00
C ASP A 153 -12.96 16.33 9.68
N ARG A 154 -12.92 15.66 10.83
CA ARG A 154 -11.68 15.46 11.60
C ARG A 154 -10.64 14.70 10.77
N HIS A 155 -11.04 13.60 10.11
CA HIS A 155 -10.13 12.81 9.28
C HIS A 155 -9.77 13.52 7.98
N MET A 156 -10.68 14.30 7.39
CA MET A 156 -10.37 15.15 6.25
C MET A 156 -9.24 16.13 6.57
N LEU A 157 -9.34 16.85 7.70
CA LEU A 157 -8.31 17.80 8.15
C LEU A 157 -7.01 17.08 8.57
N LEU A 158 -7.12 15.91 9.20
CA LEU A 158 -5.95 15.07 9.53
C LEU A 158 -5.21 14.66 8.25
N GLY A 159 -5.93 14.27 7.19
CA GLY A 159 -5.36 13.93 5.89
C GLY A 159 -4.50 15.05 5.32
N VAL A 160 -4.97 16.29 5.36
CA VAL A 160 -4.18 17.47 4.92
C VAL A 160 -2.88 17.60 5.72
N ARG A 161 -2.94 17.45 7.03
CA ARG A 161 -1.75 17.54 7.92
C ARG A 161 -0.76 16.41 7.65
N LEU A 162 -1.25 15.18 7.47
CA LEU A 162 -0.42 14.02 7.17
C LEU A 162 0.28 14.16 5.82
N VAL A 163 -0.45 14.56 4.77
CA VAL A 163 0.11 14.78 3.42
C VAL A 163 1.23 15.83 3.47
N ASN A 164 0.99 16.95 4.16
CA ASN A 164 2.01 18.01 4.30
C ASN A 164 3.23 17.52 5.11
N SER A 165 3.02 16.79 6.20
CA SER A 165 4.11 16.24 7.03
C SER A 165 4.95 15.22 6.27
N LEU A 166 4.30 14.37 5.46
CA LEU A 166 4.98 13.41 4.60
C LEU A 166 5.79 14.11 3.51
N GLY A 167 5.23 15.17 2.89
CA GLY A 167 5.96 16.01 1.94
C GLY A 167 7.23 16.62 2.54
N LEU A 168 7.13 17.19 3.75
CA LEU A 168 8.30 17.71 4.49
C LEU A 168 9.31 16.61 4.85
N SER A 169 8.88 15.36 4.93
CA SER A 169 9.74 14.20 5.19
C SER A 169 10.31 13.56 3.90
N GLY A 170 10.13 14.20 2.75
CA GLY A 170 10.62 13.72 1.45
C GLY A 170 9.70 12.71 0.75
N VAL A 171 8.49 12.46 1.28
CA VAL A 171 7.46 11.62 0.66
C VAL A 171 6.44 12.52 -0.03
N SER A 172 6.82 13.08 -1.17
CA SER A 172 6.03 14.12 -1.85
C SER A 172 4.79 13.55 -2.58
N PHE A 173 4.86 12.32 -3.12
CA PHE A 173 3.74 11.72 -3.82
C PHE A 173 2.87 10.91 -2.86
N THR A 174 1.93 11.59 -2.20
CA THR A 174 1.04 11.00 -1.19
C THR A 174 -0.35 11.63 -1.22
N GLY A 175 -1.33 10.96 -0.66
CA GLY A 175 -2.70 11.42 -0.50
C GLY A 175 -3.49 10.58 0.49
N SER A 176 -4.73 10.96 0.72
CA SER A 176 -5.70 10.23 1.56
C SER A 176 -6.87 9.74 0.73
N ASP A 177 -7.64 8.78 1.25
CA ASP A 177 -8.87 8.34 0.60
C ASP A 177 -9.92 9.44 0.67
N VAL A 178 -10.30 9.95 -0.51
CA VAL A 178 -11.23 11.07 -0.66
C VAL A 178 -12.65 10.61 -0.36
N GLY A 179 -13.31 11.28 0.58
CA GLY A 179 -14.61 10.91 1.09
C GLY A 179 -14.53 10.05 2.35
N GLY A 180 -13.37 9.48 2.66
CA GLY A 180 -13.14 8.55 3.76
C GLY A 180 -13.27 7.10 3.34
N PHE A 181 -12.40 6.23 3.90
CA PHE A 181 -12.43 4.78 3.68
C PHE A 181 -13.55 4.14 4.49
N GLY A 182 -13.63 4.41 5.79
CA GLY A 182 -14.67 3.88 6.68
C GLY A 182 -15.81 4.86 6.92
N GLY A 183 -17.03 4.34 7.04
CA GLY A 183 -18.24 5.13 7.19
C GLY A 183 -18.73 5.76 5.90
N ASN A 184 -19.85 6.46 5.96
CA ASN A 184 -20.52 7.06 4.80
C ASN A 184 -20.41 8.57 4.84
N ALA A 185 -19.84 9.17 3.79
CA ALA A 185 -19.74 10.61 3.65
C ALA A 185 -21.12 11.24 3.40
N THR A 186 -21.38 12.41 3.98
CA THR A 186 -22.49 13.27 3.55
C THR A 186 -22.14 13.95 2.21
N PRO A 187 -23.13 14.39 1.41
CA PRO A 187 -22.85 15.12 0.17
C PRO A 187 -21.94 16.34 0.36
N ASP A 188 -22.13 17.09 1.45
CA ASP A 188 -21.31 18.26 1.79
C ASP A 188 -19.86 17.86 2.15
N LEU A 189 -19.67 16.86 2.98
CA LEU A 189 -18.34 16.37 3.34
C LEU A 189 -17.59 15.86 2.10
N PHE A 190 -18.25 15.07 1.25
CA PHE A 190 -17.66 14.56 0.03
C PHE A 190 -17.26 15.71 -0.92
N ALA A 191 -18.15 16.69 -1.13
CA ALA A 191 -17.85 17.86 -1.97
C ALA A 191 -16.62 18.62 -1.48
N ARG A 192 -16.49 18.87 -0.18
CA ARG A 192 -15.32 19.55 0.41
C ARG A 192 -14.06 18.69 0.30
N TRP A 193 -14.16 17.38 0.48
CA TRP A 193 -13.02 16.48 0.34
C TRP A 193 -12.53 16.38 -1.10
N MET A 194 -13.44 16.38 -2.09
CA MET A 194 -13.09 16.46 -3.51
C MET A 194 -12.31 17.74 -3.84
N GLN A 195 -12.68 18.87 -3.24
CA GLN A 195 -11.98 20.15 -3.41
C GLN A 195 -10.54 20.07 -2.87
N ILE A 196 -10.35 19.53 -1.67
CA ILE A 196 -9.02 19.34 -1.05
C ILE A 196 -8.22 18.31 -1.84
N GLY A 197 -8.82 17.16 -2.15
CA GLY A 197 -8.15 16.05 -2.82
C GLY A 197 -7.62 16.41 -4.20
N ALA A 198 -8.31 17.30 -4.93
CA ALA A 198 -7.86 17.76 -6.24
C ALA A 198 -6.47 18.42 -6.23
N PHE A 199 -6.01 18.90 -5.07
CA PHE A 199 -4.70 19.54 -4.90
C PHE A 199 -3.67 18.62 -4.22
N THR A 200 -4.05 17.41 -3.79
CA THR A 200 -3.09 16.46 -3.25
C THR A 200 -2.35 15.72 -4.37
N PRO A 201 -1.07 15.35 -4.21
CA PRO A 201 -0.34 14.63 -5.25
C PRO A 201 -1.02 13.32 -5.66
N PHE A 202 -1.43 12.48 -4.72
CA PHE A 202 -2.24 11.30 -4.96
C PHE A 202 -3.72 11.59 -4.69
N PHE A 203 -4.60 11.32 -5.66
CA PHE A 203 -6.03 11.64 -5.62
C PHE A 203 -6.85 10.41 -5.99
N ARG A 204 -7.52 9.81 -5.01
CA ARG A 204 -8.27 8.55 -5.15
C ARG A 204 -9.51 8.55 -4.27
N GLY A 205 -10.68 8.13 -4.81
CA GLY A 205 -11.81 7.64 -4.03
C GLY A 205 -11.60 6.17 -3.71
N HIS A 206 -11.78 5.79 -2.43
CA HIS A 206 -11.67 4.41 -1.97
C HIS A 206 -12.46 4.23 -0.69
N THR A 207 -13.30 3.20 -0.63
CA THR A 207 -14.21 2.94 0.49
C THR A 207 -14.17 1.47 0.91
N ALA A 208 -14.52 1.20 2.16
CA ALA A 208 -14.59 -0.15 2.72
C ALA A 208 -15.80 -0.92 2.13
N ILE A 209 -15.71 -2.25 2.15
CA ILE A 209 -16.74 -3.15 1.59
C ILE A 209 -18.14 -2.95 2.21
N ASN A 210 -18.21 -2.48 3.46
CA ASN A 210 -19.46 -2.30 4.20
C ASN A 210 -19.95 -0.85 4.22
N THR A 211 -19.56 -0.04 3.23
CA THR A 211 -19.98 1.35 3.06
C THR A 211 -20.94 1.48 1.87
N GLU A 212 -21.65 2.60 1.82
CA GLU A 212 -22.45 2.97 0.65
C GLU A 212 -21.54 3.34 -0.53
N SER A 213 -22.09 3.28 -1.74
CA SER A 213 -21.43 3.78 -2.95
C SER A 213 -20.98 5.24 -2.77
N ALA A 214 -19.76 5.55 -3.22
CA ALA A 214 -19.15 6.87 -3.04
C ALA A 214 -18.69 7.53 -4.36
N GLU A 215 -19.30 7.12 -5.46
CA GLU A 215 -19.10 7.79 -6.74
C GLU A 215 -19.79 9.18 -6.74
N PRO A 216 -19.24 10.20 -7.41
CA PRO A 216 -19.75 11.57 -7.34
C PRO A 216 -21.26 11.74 -7.63
N TRP A 217 -21.81 10.90 -8.51
CA TRP A 217 -23.22 10.98 -8.93
C TRP A 217 -24.22 10.46 -7.89
N VAL A 218 -23.81 9.65 -6.91
CA VAL A 218 -24.73 9.14 -5.85
C VAL A 218 -25.08 10.20 -4.83
N PHE A 219 -24.29 11.26 -4.73
CA PHE A 219 -24.48 12.38 -3.79
C PHE A 219 -25.40 13.50 -4.33
N GLY A 220 -25.99 13.32 -5.53
CA GLY A 220 -26.87 14.27 -6.18
C GLY A 220 -26.15 15.32 -7.05
N GLU A 221 -26.92 15.99 -7.90
CA GLU A 221 -26.42 16.86 -8.97
C GLU A 221 -25.47 17.98 -8.51
N GLN A 222 -25.74 18.56 -7.35
CA GLN A 222 -24.89 19.63 -6.82
C GLN A 222 -23.48 19.13 -6.49
N THR A 223 -23.38 18.01 -5.79
CA THR A 223 -22.11 17.39 -5.41
C THR A 223 -21.37 16.87 -6.63
N GLU A 224 -22.08 16.23 -7.56
CA GLU A 224 -21.49 15.80 -8.84
C GLU A 224 -20.89 16.97 -9.62
N ARG A 225 -21.59 18.12 -9.67
CA ARG A 225 -21.08 19.34 -10.34
C ARG A 225 -19.82 19.86 -9.69
N VAL A 226 -19.76 19.89 -8.36
CA VAL A 226 -18.54 20.28 -7.61
C VAL A 226 -17.41 19.30 -7.93
N ALA A 227 -17.64 18.01 -7.83
CA ALA A 227 -16.65 16.98 -8.13
C ALA A 227 -16.11 17.12 -9.57
N ARG A 228 -16.99 17.25 -10.55
CA ARG A 228 -16.63 17.46 -11.97
C ARG A 228 -15.73 18.68 -12.16
N ASN A 229 -16.08 19.81 -11.57
CA ASN A 229 -15.30 21.05 -11.69
C ASN A 229 -13.89 20.88 -11.10
N TYR A 230 -13.75 20.25 -9.94
CA TYR A 230 -12.45 20.07 -9.30
C TYR A 230 -11.61 18.96 -9.97
N ILE A 231 -12.22 17.91 -10.53
CA ILE A 231 -11.54 16.93 -11.38
C ILE A 231 -11.00 17.64 -12.64
N GLN A 232 -11.80 18.46 -13.31
CA GLN A 232 -11.34 19.22 -14.49
C GLN A 232 -10.20 20.19 -14.13
N LEU A 233 -10.31 20.89 -13.00
CA LEU A 233 -9.23 21.73 -12.50
C LEU A 233 -7.95 20.93 -12.27
N ARG A 234 -8.05 19.75 -11.62
CA ARG A 234 -6.91 18.88 -11.45
C ARG A 234 -6.25 18.48 -12.75
N TYR A 235 -7.04 18.11 -13.77
CA TYR A 235 -6.48 17.77 -15.08
C TYR A 235 -5.71 18.95 -15.70
N ASN A 236 -6.20 20.16 -15.53
CA ASN A 236 -5.49 21.38 -15.96
C ASN A 236 -4.19 21.63 -15.17
N LEU A 237 -4.12 21.16 -13.91
CA LEU A 237 -2.94 21.28 -13.04
C LEU A 237 -1.95 20.13 -13.19
N LEU A 238 -2.29 19.03 -13.90
CA LEU A 238 -1.39 17.88 -14.05
C LEU A 238 0.01 18.23 -14.56
N PRO A 239 0.19 19.13 -15.54
CA PRO A 239 1.54 19.54 -15.96
C PRO A 239 2.36 20.15 -14.82
N TYR A 240 1.72 20.95 -13.97
CA TYR A 240 2.35 21.54 -12.78
C TYR A 240 2.72 20.44 -11.76
N VAL A 241 1.78 19.55 -11.43
CA VAL A 241 2.02 18.44 -10.48
C VAL A 241 3.11 17.51 -10.97
N TYR A 242 3.24 17.31 -12.29
CA TYR A 242 4.26 16.45 -12.89
C TYR A 242 5.66 17.06 -12.87
N THR A 243 5.77 18.38 -12.92
CA THR A 243 7.05 19.11 -13.02
C THR A 243 7.55 19.66 -11.68
N GLY A 244 6.70 19.74 -10.67
CA GLY A 244 7.02 20.20 -9.30
C GLY A 244 7.45 19.07 -8.42
#